data_c86bc905982498929046a6f0beb8ec37
#
_entry.id   c86bc905982498929046a6f0beb8ec37
#
_cell.length_a   1.000
_cell.length_b   1.000
_cell.length_c   1.000
_cell.angle_alpha   90.00
_cell.angle_beta   90.00
_cell.angle_gamma   90.00
#
_symmetry.space_group_name_H-M   'P 1'
#
loop_
_entity.id
_entity.type
_entity.pdbx_description
1 polymer ?
#
loop_
_entity_poly.entity_id
_entity_poly.type
_entity_poly.pdbx_seq_one_letter_code
_entity_poly.pdbx_strand_id
1 'polypeptide(L)'
;MSGTVGSAGSRPAHGREARARPPGSARVGTLVTVTDAPIGVFDSGVGGLTVARAIIDQLPRESIRYVGDTRHSPYGPKPIADVRRYALEVMDDLVDQGVKALVIACNTASSAVLRDARERYEQAYGIPVVEVIQPAARAAVKQTRTGRIGVIGTIGTIASRAYEDAFAVAADVTLTTAACPRFVEFVEAGDTSSAQLREVAAGYLAPVRDAGVDTLVLGCTHYPLMSAAIQYVMGPDVTLVSSAEETANDVYRRLVEHGLERTGTEPPSYAFEATGADEAGFVRLARRFLGPEVATVGHLETGAITLPRGRDVSATSRTT
;
A
#
# COMPACT_ATOMS: atom_id res chain seq x y z
N MET A 1 33.66 83.13 -5.43
CA MET A 1 35.08 82.85 -5.67
C MET A 1 35.20 81.33 -5.96
N SER A 2 35.42 81.06 -7.21
CA SER A 2 36.40 80.14 -7.75
C SER A 2 36.40 78.77 -7.10
N GLY A 3 36.22 77.71 -7.74
CA GLY A 3 36.39 77.32 -9.12
C GLY A 3 36.56 75.82 -9.24
N THR A 4 36.56 75.42 -10.37
CA THR A 4 37.16 74.34 -11.07
C THR A 4 36.49 72.97 -11.03
N VAL A 5 36.06 72.66 -12.21
CA VAL A 5 35.57 71.40 -12.80
C VAL A 5 36.71 70.39 -12.89
N GLY A 6 36.47 69.14 -12.48
CA GLY A 6 37.37 68.01 -12.69
C GLY A 6 36.66 66.89 -13.45
N SER A 7 37.08 66.65 -14.68
CA SER A 7 36.67 65.62 -15.62
C SER A 7 37.01 64.21 -15.09
N ALA A 8 36.04 63.31 -15.04
CA ALA A 8 36.24 61.91 -14.74
C ALA A 8 36.18 61.07 -16.01
N GLY A 9 37.30 60.46 -16.34
CA GLY A 9 37.47 59.55 -17.47
C GLY A 9 36.75 58.20 -17.24
N SER A 10 36.00 57.81 -18.21
CA SER A 10 35.35 56.50 -18.35
C SER A 10 36.38 55.41 -18.64
N ARG A 11 36.45 54.38 -17.81
CA ARG A 11 37.15 53.09 -18.08
C ARG A 11 36.15 52.11 -18.64
N PRO A 12 36.50 51.32 -19.67
CA PRO A 12 35.65 50.28 -20.21
C PRO A 12 35.61 49.05 -19.28
N ALA A 13 34.42 48.50 -19.06
CA ALA A 13 34.19 47.29 -18.32
C ALA A 13 34.68 46.07 -19.18
N HIS A 14 35.63 45.32 -18.65
CA HIS A 14 36.01 44.01 -19.21
C HIS A 14 34.86 43.01 -19.02
N GLY A 15 34.29 42.58 -20.14
CA GLY A 15 33.33 41.47 -20.19
C GLY A 15 34.03 40.19 -19.69
N ARG A 16 33.51 39.58 -18.66
CA ARG A 16 33.83 38.18 -18.32
C ARG A 16 33.09 37.28 -19.29
N GLU A 17 33.86 36.71 -20.22
CA GLU A 17 33.40 35.56 -21.01
C GLU A 17 33.02 34.42 -20.07
N ALA A 18 31.71 34.08 -20.06
CA ALA A 18 31.21 32.88 -19.42
C ALA A 18 31.79 31.68 -20.17
N ARG A 19 32.77 31.00 -19.59
CA ARG A 19 33.24 29.69 -20.08
C ARG A 19 32.05 28.72 -20.05
N ALA A 20 31.62 28.30 -21.24
CA ALA A 20 30.66 27.21 -21.39
C ALA A 20 31.20 25.96 -20.69
N ARG A 21 30.44 25.41 -19.74
CA ARG A 21 30.70 24.10 -19.15
C ARG A 21 30.62 23.06 -20.27
N PRO A 22 31.55 22.09 -20.32
CA PRO A 22 31.41 20.97 -21.23
C PRO A 22 30.11 20.21 -20.90
N PRO A 23 29.41 19.65 -21.89
CA PRO A 23 28.21 18.84 -21.65
C PRO A 23 28.61 17.71 -20.72
N GLY A 24 27.98 17.69 -19.53
CA GLY A 24 28.21 16.65 -18.54
C GLY A 24 27.96 15.28 -19.19
N SER A 25 28.88 14.37 -18.98
CA SER A 25 28.75 12.98 -19.33
C SER A 25 27.36 12.49 -18.83
N ALA A 26 26.46 12.19 -19.74
CA ALA A 26 25.25 11.49 -19.45
C ALA A 26 25.66 10.20 -18.72
N ARG A 27 25.30 10.08 -17.46
CA ARG A 27 25.34 8.78 -16.80
C ARG A 27 24.47 7.89 -17.66
N VAL A 28 25.05 6.85 -18.20
CA VAL A 28 24.34 5.75 -18.81
C VAL A 28 23.62 5.07 -17.64
N GLY A 29 22.47 5.65 -17.24
CA GLY A 29 21.53 4.97 -16.38
C GLY A 29 21.01 3.80 -17.18
N THR A 30 21.17 2.60 -16.67
CA THR A 30 20.51 1.40 -17.20
C THR A 30 19.04 1.80 -17.41
N LEU A 31 18.58 1.74 -18.66
CA LEU A 31 17.17 1.98 -19.00
C LEU A 31 16.37 0.88 -18.28
N VAL A 32 15.81 1.21 -17.12
CA VAL A 32 14.88 0.32 -16.43
C VAL A 32 13.68 0.19 -17.36
N THR A 33 13.44 -1.00 -17.86
CA THR A 33 12.24 -1.28 -18.66
C THR A 33 11.03 -1.14 -17.75
N VAL A 34 9.87 -0.82 -18.29
CA VAL A 34 8.63 -0.68 -17.51
C VAL A 34 8.36 -1.96 -16.71
N THR A 35 8.71 -3.13 -17.25
CA THR A 35 8.57 -4.43 -16.60
C THR A 35 9.50 -4.62 -15.41
N ASP A 36 10.65 -3.96 -15.36
CA ASP A 36 11.63 -4.06 -14.26
C ASP A 36 11.40 -3.04 -13.15
N ALA A 37 10.46 -2.10 -13.34
CA ALA A 37 10.04 -1.16 -12.31
C ALA A 37 9.42 -1.89 -11.11
N PRO A 38 9.53 -1.35 -9.88
CA PRO A 38 8.99 -2.01 -8.69
C PRO A 38 7.45 -1.97 -8.65
N ILE A 39 6.87 -2.90 -7.91
CA ILE A 39 5.48 -2.83 -7.45
C ILE A 39 5.43 -1.87 -6.26
N GLY A 40 4.59 -0.84 -6.32
CA GLY A 40 4.32 0.06 -5.21
C GLY A 40 3.30 -0.55 -4.26
N VAL A 41 3.66 -0.72 -3.00
CA VAL A 41 2.76 -1.24 -1.96
C VAL A 41 2.55 -0.17 -0.91
N PHE A 42 1.31 0.19 -0.64
CA PHE A 42 0.93 1.23 0.30
C PHE A 42 0.08 0.68 1.45
N ASP A 43 0.39 1.09 2.66
CA ASP A 43 -0.43 0.84 3.87
C ASP A 43 -0.44 2.06 4.79
N SER A 44 -1.38 2.10 5.73
CA SER A 44 -1.45 3.16 6.75
C SER A 44 -0.31 3.12 7.78
N GLY A 45 0.52 2.08 7.78
CA GLY A 45 1.60 1.89 8.75
C GLY A 45 2.47 0.69 8.41
N VAL A 46 2.58 -0.26 9.34
CA VAL A 46 3.43 -1.45 9.22
C VAL A 46 2.65 -2.72 8.83
N GLY A 47 1.34 -2.73 9.03
CA GLY A 47 0.51 -3.92 8.85
C GLY A 47 0.54 -4.49 7.44
N GLY A 48 0.57 -3.63 6.43
CA GLY A 48 0.64 -4.01 5.02
C GLY A 48 1.89 -4.77 4.61
N LEU A 49 2.90 -4.85 5.49
CA LEU A 49 4.05 -5.72 5.29
C LEU A 49 3.67 -7.22 5.25
N THR A 50 2.51 -7.61 5.80
CA THR A 50 1.95 -8.97 5.58
C THR A 50 1.62 -9.21 4.11
N VAL A 51 1.07 -8.19 3.43
CA VAL A 51 0.78 -8.26 1.99
C VAL A 51 2.07 -8.21 1.17
N ALA A 52 3.00 -7.31 1.53
CA ALA A 52 4.32 -7.25 0.88
C ALA A 52 5.06 -8.60 1.01
N ARG A 53 5.01 -9.25 2.18
CA ARG A 53 5.57 -10.59 2.39
C ARG A 53 4.95 -11.62 1.45
N ALA A 54 3.63 -11.68 1.37
CA ALA A 54 2.94 -12.60 0.47
C ALA A 54 3.32 -12.37 -1.00
N ILE A 55 3.50 -11.11 -1.41
CA ILE A 55 3.97 -10.78 -2.77
C ILE A 55 5.41 -11.26 -2.98
N ILE A 56 6.32 -11.02 -2.04
CA ILE A 56 7.72 -11.48 -2.12
C ILE A 56 7.79 -13.00 -2.23
N ASP A 57 7.01 -13.72 -1.42
CA ASP A 57 7.03 -15.18 -1.37
C ASP A 57 6.45 -15.81 -2.66
N GLN A 58 5.40 -15.21 -3.24
CA GLN A 58 4.74 -15.72 -4.45
C GLN A 58 5.38 -15.22 -5.75
N LEU A 59 5.97 -14.02 -5.72
CA LEU A 59 6.57 -13.35 -6.88
C LEU A 59 8.03 -12.97 -6.60
N PRO A 60 8.91 -13.94 -6.35
CA PRO A 60 10.27 -13.70 -5.83
C PRO A 60 11.19 -12.97 -6.82
N ARG A 61 10.75 -12.74 -8.06
CA ARG A 61 11.49 -11.95 -9.06
C ARG A 61 11.11 -10.48 -9.08
N GLU A 62 10.01 -10.10 -8.44
CA GLU A 62 9.48 -8.75 -8.46
C GLU A 62 10.17 -7.86 -7.43
N SER A 63 10.51 -6.64 -7.83
CA SER A 63 10.97 -5.59 -6.91
C SER A 63 9.78 -4.92 -6.24
N ILE A 64 9.94 -4.53 -4.97
CA ILE A 64 8.90 -3.87 -4.19
C ILE A 64 9.41 -2.53 -3.66
N ARG A 65 8.55 -1.53 -3.73
CA ARG A 65 8.65 -0.29 -2.97
C ARG A 65 7.45 -0.18 -2.05
N TYR A 66 7.70 -0.29 -0.75
CA TYR A 66 6.68 -0.21 0.28
C TYR A 66 6.69 1.16 0.94
N VAL A 67 5.52 1.76 1.10
CA VAL A 67 5.34 2.99 1.88
C VAL A 67 4.30 2.77 2.97
N GLY A 68 4.70 2.95 4.23
CA GLY A 68 3.81 3.02 5.38
C GLY A 68 3.52 4.46 5.79
N ASP A 69 2.26 4.89 5.73
CA ASP A 69 1.87 6.24 6.16
C ASP A 69 1.77 6.36 7.69
N THR A 70 2.92 6.19 8.34
CA THR A 70 3.03 6.25 9.80
C THR A 70 2.76 7.64 10.39
N ARG A 71 2.88 8.69 9.58
CA ARG A 71 2.56 10.07 9.98
C ARG A 71 1.08 10.24 10.31
N HIS A 72 0.23 9.56 9.58
CA HIS A 72 -1.22 9.65 9.75
C HIS A 72 -1.84 8.37 10.31
N SER A 73 -1.02 7.39 10.74
CA SER A 73 -1.49 6.16 11.40
C SER A 73 -2.17 6.47 12.74
N PRO A 74 -3.11 5.63 13.22
CA PRO A 74 -3.83 4.60 12.48
C PRO A 74 -5.00 5.18 11.66
N TYR A 75 -5.33 4.55 10.52
CA TYR A 75 -6.45 4.99 9.67
C TYR A 75 -7.84 4.58 10.19
N GLY A 76 -7.89 3.47 10.94
CA GLY A 76 -9.15 2.85 11.37
C GLY A 76 -10.17 3.77 12.05
N PRO A 77 -9.79 4.69 12.95
CA PRO A 77 -10.70 5.62 13.61
C PRO A 77 -10.93 6.94 12.85
N LYS A 78 -10.23 7.19 11.73
CA LYS A 78 -10.27 8.48 11.03
C LYS A 78 -11.49 8.63 10.12
N PRO A 79 -11.93 9.89 9.87
CA PRO A 79 -12.93 10.18 8.85
C PRO A 79 -12.48 9.66 7.46
N ILE A 80 -13.40 9.08 6.70
CA ILE A 80 -13.12 8.49 5.40
C ILE A 80 -12.50 9.50 4.40
N ALA A 81 -12.90 10.77 4.48
CA ALA A 81 -12.37 11.84 3.64
C ALA A 81 -10.87 12.11 3.89
N ASP A 82 -10.45 12.04 5.16
CA ASP A 82 -9.04 12.19 5.52
C ASP A 82 -8.22 10.99 5.06
N VAL A 83 -8.74 9.76 5.29
CA VAL A 83 -8.09 8.53 4.81
C VAL A 83 -7.90 8.57 3.30
N ARG A 84 -8.94 8.99 2.55
CA ARG A 84 -8.89 9.13 1.10
C ARG A 84 -7.79 10.10 0.66
N ARG A 85 -7.70 11.27 1.29
CA ARG A 85 -6.69 12.28 0.97
C ARG A 85 -5.27 11.75 1.22
N TYR A 86 -5.00 11.20 2.42
CA TYR A 86 -3.69 10.65 2.76
C TYR A 86 -3.27 9.51 1.83
N ALA A 87 -4.20 8.60 1.54
CA ALA A 87 -3.94 7.48 0.65
C ALA A 87 -3.57 7.93 -0.77
N LEU A 88 -4.28 8.93 -1.32
CA LEU A 88 -3.96 9.49 -2.63
C LEU A 88 -2.60 10.19 -2.63
N GLU A 89 -2.26 10.96 -1.59
CA GLU A 89 -0.95 11.61 -1.47
C GLU A 89 0.19 10.58 -1.55
N VAL A 90 0.12 9.48 -0.79
CA VAL A 90 1.15 8.43 -0.83
C VAL A 90 1.19 7.68 -2.17
N MET A 91 0.04 7.41 -2.78
CA MET A 91 0.00 6.75 -4.08
C MET A 91 0.54 7.65 -5.21
N ASP A 92 0.31 8.97 -5.14
CA ASP A 92 0.93 9.92 -6.05
C ASP A 92 2.45 9.86 -5.97
N ASP A 93 3.01 9.86 -4.76
CA ASP A 93 4.47 9.74 -4.55
C ASP A 93 5.02 8.42 -5.11
N LEU A 94 4.32 7.29 -4.93
CA LEU A 94 4.71 6.01 -5.52
C LEU A 94 4.71 6.06 -7.05
N VAL A 95 3.70 6.68 -7.66
CA VAL A 95 3.62 6.85 -9.12
C VAL A 95 4.75 7.74 -9.64
N ASP A 96 5.04 8.85 -8.95
CA ASP A 96 6.16 9.74 -9.30
C ASP A 96 7.53 9.03 -9.20
N GLN A 97 7.64 8.05 -8.32
CA GLN A 97 8.82 7.19 -8.18
C GLN A 97 8.87 6.05 -9.22
N GLY A 98 7.90 5.99 -10.13
CA GLY A 98 7.92 5.14 -11.31
C GLY A 98 7.56 3.67 -11.04
N VAL A 99 6.64 3.40 -10.12
CA VAL A 99 6.12 2.04 -9.92
C VAL A 99 5.30 1.55 -11.12
N LYS A 100 5.32 0.26 -11.41
CA LYS A 100 4.58 -0.35 -12.52
C LYS A 100 3.16 -0.79 -12.18
N ALA A 101 2.89 -0.99 -10.90
CA ALA A 101 1.59 -1.37 -10.36
C ALA A 101 1.46 -0.79 -8.95
N LEU A 102 0.23 -0.53 -8.50
CA LEU A 102 -0.09 -0.08 -7.15
C LEU A 102 -0.86 -1.15 -6.38
N VAL A 103 -0.48 -1.39 -5.14
CA VAL A 103 -1.17 -2.28 -4.20
C VAL A 103 -1.61 -1.49 -2.97
N ILE A 104 -2.91 -1.38 -2.76
CA ILE A 104 -3.49 -0.79 -1.55
C ILE A 104 -3.62 -1.91 -0.52
N ALA A 105 -2.59 -2.08 0.34
CA ALA A 105 -2.53 -3.17 1.31
C ALA A 105 -3.46 -2.95 2.51
N CYS A 106 -3.81 -1.70 2.83
CA CYS A 106 -4.68 -1.34 3.95
C CYS A 106 -6.16 -1.51 3.61
N ASN A 107 -6.91 -2.30 4.42
CA ASN A 107 -8.36 -2.47 4.24
C ASN A 107 -9.13 -1.15 4.40
N THR A 108 -8.77 -0.35 5.40
CA THR A 108 -9.41 0.97 5.62
C THR A 108 -9.15 1.91 4.44
N ALA A 109 -7.94 1.93 3.90
CA ALA A 109 -7.62 2.72 2.72
C ALA A 109 -8.35 2.17 1.48
N SER A 110 -8.35 0.86 1.25
CA SER A 110 -9.07 0.22 0.13
C SER A 110 -10.53 0.64 0.10
N SER A 111 -11.19 0.61 1.25
CA SER A 111 -12.60 1.00 1.38
C SER A 111 -12.85 2.50 1.10
N ALA A 112 -11.84 3.35 1.29
CA ALA A 112 -11.96 4.79 1.14
C ALA A 112 -11.62 5.30 -0.27
N VAL A 113 -10.71 4.62 -0.99
CA VAL A 113 -10.02 5.26 -2.13
C VAL A 113 -10.02 4.44 -3.42
N LEU A 114 -10.48 3.17 -3.41
CA LEU A 114 -10.33 2.27 -4.57
C LEU A 114 -10.86 2.86 -5.89
N ARG A 115 -12.04 3.46 -5.85
CA ARG A 115 -12.65 4.06 -7.04
C ARG A 115 -11.78 5.18 -7.61
N ASP A 116 -11.36 6.11 -6.74
CA ASP A 116 -10.50 7.23 -7.14
C ASP A 116 -9.14 6.76 -7.66
N ALA A 117 -8.57 5.74 -7.01
CA ALA A 117 -7.29 5.17 -7.42
C ALA A 117 -7.39 4.55 -8.82
N ARG A 118 -8.47 3.83 -9.14
CA ARG A 118 -8.68 3.28 -10.47
C ARG A 118 -8.89 4.37 -11.52
N GLU A 119 -9.72 5.36 -11.23
CA GLU A 119 -9.92 6.48 -12.14
C GLU A 119 -8.62 7.26 -12.38
N ARG A 120 -7.85 7.52 -11.33
CA ARG A 120 -6.65 8.33 -11.37
C ARG A 120 -5.43 7.61 -11.95
N TYR A 121 -5.23 6.33 -11.63
CA TYR A 121 -3.99 5.62 -12.00
C TYR A 121 -4.19 4.58 -13.10
N GLU A 122 -5.26 3.79 -13.07
CA GLU A 122 -5.51 2.82 -14.14
C GLU A 122 -5.97 3.50 -15.42
N GLN A 123 -7.00 4.35 -15.34
CA GLN A 123 -7.58 4.96 -16.54
C GLN A 123 -6.69 6.04 -17.15
N ALA A 124 -6.04 6.88 -16.31
CA ALA A 124 -5.23 7.99 -16.80
C ALA A 124 -3.79 7.59 -17.15
N TYR A 125 -3.20 6.61 -16.46
CA TYR A 125 -1.77 6.27 -16.62
C TYR A 125 -1.54 4.80 -17.00
N GLY A 126 -2.57 3.95 -17.04
CA GLY A 126 -2.43 2.53 -17.32
C GLY A 126 -1.71 1.73 -16.24
N ILE A 127 -1.61 2.28 -15.01
CA ILE A 127 -0.97 1.62 -13.87
C ILE A 127 -2.02 0.78 -13.16
N PRO A 128 -1.94 -0.56 -13.18
CA PRO A 128 -2.94 -1.40 -12.53
C PRO A 128 -2.97 -1.18 -11.02
N VAL A 129 -4.19 -1.12 -10.46
CA VAL A 129 -4.43 -0.98 -9.02
C VAL A 129 -5.03 -2.25 -8.47
N VAL A 130 -4.38 -2.85 -7.48
CA VAL A 130 -4.84 -4.00 -6.72
C VAL A 130 -5.15 -3.55 -5.29
N GLU A 131 -6.18 -4.14 -4.69
CA GLU A 131 -6.57 -3.87 -3.30
C GLU A 131 -6.91 -5.16 -2.56
N VAL A 132 -7.18 -5.11 -1.26
CA VAL A 132 -7.23 -6.31 -0.41
C VAL A 132 -8.64 -6.84 -0.12
N ILE A 133 -9.71 -6.09 -0.40
CA ILE A 133 -11.10 -6.45 -0.04
C ILE A 133 -11.68 -7.48 -1.02
N GLN A 134 -11.64 -7.18 -2.33
CA GLN A 134 -12.19 -8.04 -3.36
C GLN A 134 -11.53 -9.42 -3.43
N PRO A 135 -10.18 -9.54 -3.35
CA PRO A 135 -9.51 -10.83 -3.29
C PRO A 135 -9.96 -11.66 -2.09
N ALA A 136 -10.01 -11.05 -0.90
CA ALA A 136 -10.44 -11.72 0.33
C ALA A 136 -11.91 -12.18 0.25
N ALA A 137 -12.80 -11.35 -0.29
CA ALA A 137 -14.21 -11.72 -0.48
C ALA A 137 -14.36 -12.92 -1.42
N ARG A 138 -13.65 -12.93 -2.56
CA ARG A 138 -13.65 -14.07 -3.50
C ARG A 138 -13.11 -15.35 -2.85
N ALA A 139 -12.06 -15.26 -2.06
CA ALA A 139 -11.51 -16.41 -1.34
C ALA A 139 -12.50 -16.96 -0.31
N ALA A 140 -13.15 -16.07 0.46
CA ALA A 140 -14.14 -16.49 1.44
C ALA A 140 -15.34 -17.19 0.81
N VAL A 141 -15.84 -16.70 -0.33
CA VAL A 141 -16.92 -17.36 -1.10
C VAL A 141 -16.52 -18.75 -1.58
N LYS A 142 -15.25 -18.94 -1.96
CA LYS A 142 -14.76 -20.27 -2.38
C LYS A 142 -14.58 -21.25 -1.23
N GLN A 143 -14.30 -20.75 -0.02
CA GLN A 143 -13.96 -21.57 1.15
C GLN A 143 -15.17 -21.90 2.04
N THR A 144 -16.21 -21.07 2.02
CA THR A 144 -17.40 -21.33 2.84
C THR A 144 -18.13 -22.60 2.40
N ARG A 145 -18.63 -23.34 3.37
CA ARG A 145 -19.45 -24.55 3.18
C ARG A 145 -20.93 -24.28 3.37
N THR A 146 -21.26 -23.26 4.19
CA THR A 146 -22.64 -22.96 4.59
C THR A 146 -23.15 -21.63 4.04
N GLY A 147 -22.31 -20.86 3.36
CA GLY A 147 -22.62 -19.50 2.95
C GLY A 147 -22.61 -18.47 4.09
N ARG A 148 -22.30 -18.88 5.33
CA ARG A 148 -22.23 -17.96 6.47
C ARG A 148 -20.80 -17.47 6.65
N ILE A 149 -20.56 -16.22 6.25
CA ILE A 149 -19.24 -15.60 6.28
C ILE A 149 -19.21 -14.49 7.31
N GLY A 150 -18.18 -14.49 8.15
CA GLY A 150 -17.84 -13.39 9.02
C GLY A 150 -16.78 -12.48 8.42
N VAL A 151 -16.83 -11.18 8.73
CA VAL A 151 -15.74 -10.25 8.46
C VAL A 151 -15.44 -9.46 9.73
N ILE A 152 -14.19 -9.45 10.12
CA ILE A 152 -13.71 -8.57 11.20
C ILE A 152 -12.76 -7.52 10.63
N GLY A 153 -12.87 -6.30 11.14
CA GLY A 153 -12.07 -5.17 10.64
C GLY A 153 -11.94 -4.03 11.63
N THR A 154 -11.33 -2.95 11.19
CA THR A 154 -11.33 -1.69 11.95
C THR A 154 -12.72 -1.04 11.92
N ILE A 155 -12.95 -0.04 12.77
CA ILE A 155 -14.19 0.73 12.75
C ILE A 155 -14.45 1.29 11.35
N GLY A 156 -13.45 1.94 10.73
CA GLY A 156 -13.57 2.55 9.41
C GLY A 156 -13.88 1.52 8.31
N THR A 157 -13.23 0.35 8.33
CA THR A 157 -13.48 -0.73 7.36
C THR A 157 -14.91 -1.24 7.46
N ILE A 158 -15.41 -1.50 8.67
CA ILE A 158 -16.77 -2.02 8.85
C ILE A 158 -17.81 -0.94 8.54
N ALA A 159 -17.61 0.28 9.01
CA ALA A 159 -18.54 1.39 8.76
C ALA A 159 -18.64 1.77 7.28
N SER A 160 -17.61 1.52 6.48
CA SER A 160 -17.62 1.79 5.03
C SER A 160 -18.56 0.89 4.24
N ARG A 161 -18.90 -0.29 4.76
CA ARG A 161 -19.67 -1.35 4.10
C ARG A 161 -19.04 -1.90 2.81
N ALA A 162 -17.75 -1.68 2.60
CA ALA A 162 -17.06 -2.13 1.39
C ALA A 162 -17.03 -3.67 1.26
N TYR A 163 -17.06 -4.39 2.37
CA TYR A 163 -17.18 -5.85 2.35
C TYR A 163 -18.59 -6.29 1.97
N GLU A 164 -19.65 -5.61 2.48
CA GLU A 164 -21.03 -5.87 2.07
C GLU A 164 -21.18 -5.67 0.54
N ASP A 165 -20.61 -4.61 -0.01
CA ASP A 165 -20.63 -4.35 -1.45
C ASP A 165 -19.84 -5.45 -2.21
N ALA A 166 -18.71 -5.91 -1.68
CA ALA A 166 -17.91 -6.98 -2.30
C ALA A 166 -18.65 -8.33 -2.33
N PHE A 167 -19.45 -8.62 -1.31
CA PHE A 167 -20.26 -9.85 -1.24
C PHE A 167 -21.63 -9.74 -1.92
N ALA A 168 -22.09 -8.54 -2.30
CA ALA A 168 -23.41 -8.32 -2.89
C ALA A 168 -23.70 -9.14 -4.16
N VAL A 169 -22.66 -9.56 -4.86
CA VAL A 169 -22.77 -10.41 -6.07
C VAL A 169 -22.91 -11.91 -5.75
N ALA A 170 -22.72 -12.33 -4.50
CA ALA A 170 -22.79 -13.71 -4.06
C ALA A 170 -24.16 -13.97 -3.40
N ALA A 171 -25.12 -14.47 -4.19
CA ALA A 171 -26.53 -14.58 -3.78
C ALA A 171 -26.76 -15.50 -2.57
N ASP A 172 -25.91 -16.51 -2.36
CA ASP A 172 -26.08 -17.52 -1.30
C ASP A 172 -25.23 -17.23 -0.05
N VAL A 173 -24.75 -15.98 0.10
CA VAL A 173 -23.91 -15.57 1.24
C VAL A 173 -24.71 -14.75 2.26
N THR A 174 -24.62 -15.16 3.51
CA THR A 174 -25.05 -14.37 4.66
C THR A 174 -23.82 -13.80 5.36
N LEU A 175 -23.70 -12.48 5.37
CA LEU A 175 -22.55 -11.77 5.92
C LEU A 175 -22.83 -11.26 7.32
N THR A 176 -21.92 -11.50 8.26
CA THR A 176 -21.93 -10.89 9.59
C THR A 176 -20.60 -10.16 9.81
N THR A 177 -20.68 -8.88 10.19
CA THR A 177 -19.47 -8.06 10.37
C THR A 177 -19.28 -7.64 11.82
N ALA A 178 -18.03 -7.50 12.27
CA ALA A 178 -17.70 -6.99 13.59
C ALA A 178 -16.45 -6.09 13.56
N ALA A 179 -16.53 -4.95 14.24
CA ALA A 179 -15.38 -4.06 14.42
C ALA A 179 -14.54 -4.50 15.64
N CYS A 180 -13.22 -4.61 15.43
CA CYS A 180 -12.27 -5.07 16.44
C CYS A 180 -11.13 -4.03 16.63
N PRO A 181 -11.42 -2.81 17.09
CA PRO A 181 -10.47 -1.68 17.03
C PRO A 181 -9.18 -1.93 17.83
N ARG A 182 -9.25 -2.55 19.00
CA ARG A 182 -8.06 -2.77 19.85
C ARG A 182 -7.11 -3.86 19.36
N PHE A 183 -7.48 -4.64 18.36
CA PHE A 183 -6.61 -5.69 17.84
C PHE A 183 -5.32 -5.12 17.23
N VAL A 184 -5.38 -3.95 16.60
CA VAL A 184 -4.19 -3.25 16.10
C VAL A 184 -3.23 -2.90 17.24
N GLU A 185 -3.74 -2.35 18.34
CA GLU A 185 -2.95 -1.97 19.51
C GLU A 185 -2.21 -3.18 20.11
N PHE A 186 -2.91 -4.32 20.27
CA PHE A 186 -2.29 -5.56 20.77
C PHE A 186 -1.16 -6.05 19.88
N VAL A 187 -1.37 -6.08 18.56
CA VAL A 187 -0.36 -6.54 17.62
C VAL A 187 0.86 -5.60 17.63
N GLU A 188 0.67 -4.30 17.61
CA GLU A 188 1.77 -3.32 17.65
C GLU A 188 2.52 -3.35 18.98
N ALA A 189 1.84 -3.59 20.10
CA ALA A 189 2.48 -3.86 21.38
C ALA A 189 3.22 -5.20 21.43
N GLY A 190 3.00 -6.09 20.45
CA GLY A 190 3.60 -7.43 20.38
C GLY A 190 2.86 -8.48 21.20
N ASP A 191 1.67 -8.16 21.65
CA ASP A 191 0.81 -9.11 22.36
C ASP A 191 -0.12 -9.81 21.36
N THR A 192 0.20 -11.05 21.04
CA THR A 192 -0.58 -11.89 20.12
C THR A 192 -1.22 -13.10 20.79
N SER A 193 -1.06 -13.28 22.12
CA SER A 193 -1.47 -14.52 22.79
C SER A 193 -1.89 -14.39 24.26
N SER A 194 -1.89 -13.20 24.85
CA SER A 194 -2.23 -13.01 26.29
C SER A 194 -3.66 -13.42 26.63
N ALA A 195 -3.92 -13.62 27.91
CA ALA A 195 -5.27 -13.87 28.41
C ALA A 195 -6.19 -12.65 28.18
N GLN A 196 -5.64 -11.43 28.33
CA GLN A 196 -6.36 -10.19 28.07
C GLN A 196 -6.79 -10.08 26.63
N LEU A 197 -5.89 -10.41 25.66
CA LEU A 197 -6.23 -10.44 24.26
C LEU A 197 -7.37 -11.42 23.98
N ARG A 198 -7.32 -12.65 24.55
CA ARG A 198 -8.37 -13.65 24.35
C ARG A 198 -9.72 -13.20 24.89
N GLU A 199 -9.73 -12.53 26.05
CA GLU A 199 -10.97 -11.95 26.62
C GLU A 199 -11.57 -10.87 25.69
N VAL A 200 -10.74 -9.92 25.22
CA VAL A 200 -11.17 -8.88 24.28
C VAL A 200 -11.64 -9.51 22.97
N ALA A 201 -10.92 -10.51 22.46
CA ALA A 201 -11.30 -11.24 21.25
C ALA A 201 -12.64 -11.96 21.42
N ALA A 202 -12.89 -12.62 22.56
CA ALA A 202 -14.16 -13.27 22.83
C ALA A 202 -15.34 -12.28 22.78
N GLY A 203 -15.15 -11.07 23.31
CA GLY A 203 -16.17 -10.02 23.24
C GLY A 203 -16.42 -9.53 21.80
N TYR A 204 -15.37 -9.22 21.06
CA TYR A 204 -15.50 -8.72 19.68
C TYR A 204 -16.03 -9.76 18.70
N LEU A 205 -15.64 -11.03 18.87
CA LEU A 205 -16.00 -12.11 17.95
C LEU A 205 -17.36 -12.75 18.28
N ALA A 206 -17.98 -12.43 19.43
CA ALA A 206 -19.27 -12.98 19.80
C ALA A 206 -20.35 -12.86 18.71
N PRO A 207 -20.56 -11.70 18.05
CA PRO A 207 -21.58 -11.59 17.00
C PRO A 207 -21.37 -12.55 15.83
N VAL A 208 -20.11 -12.70 15.35
CA VAL A 208 -19.80 -13.59 14.21
C VAL A 208 -19.83 -15.06 14.62
N ARG A 209 -19.40 -15.38 15.84
CA ARG A 209 -19.50 -16.74 16.38
C ARG A 209 -20.96 -17.16 16.55
N ASP A 210 -21.78 -16.31 17.16
CA ASP A 210 -23.19 -16.60 17.46
C ASP A 210 -24.04 -16.67 16.17
N ALA A 211 -23.59 -16.02 15.08
CA ALA A 211 -24.16 -16.17 13.75
C ALA A 211 -23.80 -17.52 13.08
N GLY A 212 -22.92 -18.32 13.69
CA GLY A 212 -22.54 -19.65 13.20
C GLY A 212 -21.79 -19.57 11.87
N VAL A 213 -20.91 -18.59 11.71
CA VAL A 213 -20.06 -18.48 10.49
C VAL A 213 -19.09 -19.66 10.42
N ASP A 214 -18.86 -20.18 9.23
CA ASP A 214 -17.86 -21.23 8.97
C ASP A 214 -16.57 -20.68 8.33
N THR A 215 -16.61 -19.42 7.92
CA THR A 215 -15.49 -18.71 7.29
C THR A 215 -15.41 -17.31 7.86
N LEU A 216 -14.21 -16.89 8.26
CA LEU A 216 -13.96 -15.58 8.84
C LEU A 216 -12.86 -14.84 8.10
N VAL A 217 -13.20 -13.72 7.47
CA VAL A 217 -12.24 -12.84 6.80
C VAL A 217 -11.55 -11.94 7.82
N LEU A 218 -10.22 -11.93 7.78
CA LEU A 218 -9.37 -11.03 8.56
C LEU A 218 -9.20 -9.71 7.79
N GLY A 219 -10.17 -8.82 7.92
CA GLY A 219 -10.28 -7.55 7.19
C GLY A 219 -9.39 -6.42 7.75
N CYS A 220 -8.21 -6.77 8.24
CA CYS A 220 -7.15 -5.85 8.65
C CYS A 220 -5.80 -6.55 8.53
N THR A 221 -4.81 -5.84 8.03
CA THR A 221 -3.44 -6.34 7.80
C THR A 221 -2.71 -6.78 9.07
N HIS A 222 -3.13 -6.32 10.23
CA HIS A 222 -2.58 -6.73 11.54
C HIS A 222 -3.09 -8.09 12.02
N TYR A 223 -4.33 -8.44 11.69
CA TYR A 223 -5.00 -9.59 12.31
C TYR A 223 -4.40 -10.96 11.99
N PRO A 224 -3.74 -11.19 10.85
CA PRO A 224 -3.03 -12.46 10.62
C PRO A 224 -1.99 -12.79 11.69
N LEU A 225 -1.35 -11.80 12.34
CA LEU A 225 -0.36 -12.05 13.39
C LEU A 225 -0.99 -12.59 14.68
N MET A 226 -2.30 -12.45 14.87
CA MET A 226 -3.04 -12.98 16.01
C MET A 226 -4.03 -14.10 15.62
N SER A 227 -3.84 -14.71 14.45
CA SER A 227 -4.72 -15.76 13.92
C SER A 227 -4.94 -16.91 14.91
N ALA A 228 -3.92 -17.30 15.67
CA ALA A 228 -4.04 -18.34 16.70
C ALA A 228 -5.03 -17.95 17.82
N ALA A 229 -4.99 -16.70 18.29
CA ALA A 229 -5.94 -16.21 19.30
C ALA A 229 -7.37 -16.10 18.75
N ILE A 230 -7.52 -15.65 17.50
CA ILE A 230 -8.81 -15.59 16.79
C ILE A 230 -9.36 -17.02 16.61
N GLN A 231 -8.53 -17.94 16.12
CA GLN A 231 -8.92 -19.34 15.93
C GLN A 231 -9.35 -20.02 17.23
N TYR A 232 -8.64 -19.72 18.33
CA TYR A 232 -8.99 -20.25 19.66
C TYR A 232 -10.40 -19.83 20.09
N VAL A 233 -10.81 -18.56 19.80
CA VAL A 233 -12.13 -18.04 20.16
C VAL A 233 -13.21 -18.54 19.23
N MET A 234 -12.92 -18.62 17.91
CA MET A 234 -13.89 -19.04 16.90
C MET A 234 -14.11 -20.54 16.84
N GLY A 235 -13.15 -21.31 17.31
CA GLY A 235 -13.18 -22.78 17.25
C GLY A 235 -12.49 -23.34 15.98
N PRO A 236 -12.20 -24.66 15.96
CA PRO A 236 -11.41 -25.29 14.89
C PRO A 236 -12.16 -25.41 13.55
N ASP A 237 -13.47 -25.34 13.59
CA ASP A 237 -14.32 -25.54 12.39
C ASP A 237 -14.47 -24.28 11.53
N VAL A 238 -14.00 -23.12 12.02
CA VAL A 238 -14.05 -21.87 11.29
C VAL A 238 -12.75 -21.67 10.48
N THR A 239 -12.90 -21.49 9.19
CA THR A 239 -11.77 -21.19 8.28
C THR A 239 -11.43 -19.71 8.35
N LEU A 240 -10.17 -19.37 8.66
CA LEU A 240 -9.69 -17.99 8.62
C LEU A 240 -9.16 -17.66 7.22
N VAL A 241 -9.62 -16.56 6.64
CA VAL A 241 -9.19 -16.06 5.34
C VAL A 241 -8.35 -14.79 5.54
N SER A 242 -7.06 -14.88 5.19
CA SER A 242 -6.17 -13.73 5.13
C SER A 242 -6.28 -13.05 3.76
N SER A 243 -6.40 -11.72 3.75
CA SER A 243 -6.39 -10.96 2.50
C SER A 243 -5.02 -10.95 1.80
N ALA A 244 -3.93 -11.21 2.54
CA ALA A 244 -2.57 -11.04 2.02
C ALA A 244 -2.23 -11.99 0.86
N GLU A 245 -2.48 -13.29 1.05
CA GLU A 245 -2.16 -14.31 0.03
C GLU A 245 -2.99 -14.14 -1.24
N GLU A 246 -4.28 -13.87 -1.07
CA GLU A 246 -5.18 -13.67 -2.20
C GLU A 246 -4.88 -12.37 -2.96
N THR A 247 -4.41 -11.35 -2.24
CA THR A 247 -3.95 -10.11 -2.88
C THR A 247 -2.70 -10.37 -3.73
N ALA A 248 -1.75 -11.17 -3.25
CA ALA A 248 -0.56 -11.52 -4.03
C ALA A 248 -0.93 -12.30 -5.31
N ASN A 249 -1.91 -13.21 -5.24
CA ASN A 249 -2.46 -13.88 -6.43
C ASN A 249 -3.08 -12.87 -7.43
N ASP A 250 -3.80 -11.87 -6.92
CA ASP A 250 -4.38 -10.82 -7.77
C ASP A 250 -3.30 -9.94 -8.40
N VAL A 251 -2.24 -9.61 -7.66
CA VAL A 251 -1.09 -8.88 -8.21
C VAL A 251 -0.48 -9.65 -9.38
N TYR A 252 -0.20 -10.93 -9.21
CA TYR A 252 0.31 -11.78 -10.30
C TYR A 252 -0.60 -11.73 -11.53
N ARG A 253 -1.90 -11.97 -11.33
CA ARG A 253 -2.86 -11.94 -12.43
C ARG A 253 -2.85 -10.61 -13.17
N ARG A 254 -2.84 -9.49 -12.44
CA ARG A 254 -2.82 -8.15 -13.04
C ARG A 254 -1.51 -7.85 -13.78
N LEU A 255 -0.37 -8.32 -13.26
CA LEU A 255 0.89 -8.19 -13.99
C LEU A 255 0.87 -8.96 -15.32
N VAL A 256 0.38 -10.20 -15.31
CA VAL A 256 0.23 -11.02 -16.54
C VAL A 256 -0.73 -10.36 -17.52
N GLU A 257 -1.91 -9.93 -17.07
CA GLU A 257 -2.92 -9.27 -17.92
C GLU A 257 -2.38 -8.03 -18.63
N HIS A 258 -1.43 -7.32 -18.00
CA HIS A 258 -0.86 -6.07 -18.54
C HIS A 258 0.54 -6.28 -19.16
N GLY A 259 1.07 -7.50 -19.19
CA GLY A 259 2.43 -7.76 -19.69
C GLY A 259 3.53 -7.06 -18.88
N LEU A 260 3.33 -6.94 -17.57
CA LEU A 260 4.20 -6.21 -16.65
C LEU A 260 5.08 -7.12 -15.79
N GLU A 261 5.08 -8.43 -16.02
CA GLU A 261 5.97 -9.37 -15.32
C GLU A 261 7.43 -8.98 -15.54
N ARG A 262 8.23 -9.06 -14.48
CA ARG A 262 9.63 -8.68 -14.54
C ARG A 262 10.43 -9.63 -15.44
N THR A 263 11.13 -9.07 -16.40
CA THR A 263 11.97 -9.82 -17.37
C THR A 263 13.46 -9.70 -17.10
N GLY A 264 13.88 -8.71 -16.29
CA GLY A 264 15.28 -8.49 -15.94
C GLY A 264 15.92 -9.67 -15.20
N THR A 265 17.23 -9.83 -15.36
CA THR A 265 18.04 -10.89 -14.75
C THR A 265 18.69 -10.47 -13.43
N GLU A 266 18.74 -9.17 -13.15
CA GLU A 266 19.28 -8.65 -11.89
C GLU A 266 18.39 -9.10 -10.70
N PRO A 267 18.96 -9.29 -9.51
CA PRO A 267 18.19 -9.59 -8.31
C PRO A 267 17.11 -8.52 -8.05
N PRO A 268 15.95 -8.89 -7.50
CA PRO A 268 14.93 -7.93 -7.11
C PRO A 268 15.43 -7.02 -5.98
N SER A 269 14.91 -5.82 -5.92
CA SER A 269 15.20 -4.86 -4.85
C SER A 269 13.96 -4.61 -4.00
N TYR A 270 14.17 -4.48 -2.68
CA TYR A 270 13.10 -4.18 -1.73
C TYR A 270 13.44 -2.89 -0.99
N ALA A 271 12.62 -1.87 -1.21
CA ALA A 271 12.74 -0.58 -0.55
C ALA A 271 11.56 -0.39 0.40
N PHE A 272 11.83 0.03 1.62
CA PHE A 272 10.83 0.29 2.66
C PHE A 272 10.95 1.73 3.12
N GLU A 273 9.84 2.46 3.13
CA GLU A 273 9.78 3.88 3.48
C GLU A 273 8.62 4.14 4.46
N ALA A 274 8.78 5.14 5.31
CA ALA A 274 7.77 5.60 6.25
C ALA A 274 7.63 7.12 6.18
N THR A 275 6.41 7.64 6.34
CA THR A 275 6.15 9.08 6.31
C THR A 275 6.33 9.75 7.67
N GLY A 276 6.35 8.99 8.77
CA GLY A 276 6.57 9.50 10.12
C GLY A 276 8.04 9.55 10.51
N ALA A 277 8.35 10.35 11.52
CA ALA A 277 9.74 10.57 11.97
C ALA A 277 10.34 9.41 12.79
N ASP A 278 9.54 8.46 13.29
CA ASP A 278 10.04 7.32 14.09
C ASP A 278 10.44 6.13 13.20
N GLU A 279 11.53 6.28 12.47
CA GLU A 279 12.08 5.20 11.63
C GLU A 279 12.50 3.98 12.46
N ALA A 280 13.07 4.20 13.65
CA ALA A 280 13.50 3.10 14.53
C ALA A 280 12.31 2.29 15.05
N GLY A 281 11.21 2.96 15.40
CA GLY A 281 9.94 2.32 15.74
C GLY A 281 9.37 1.52 14.58
N PHE A 282 9.40 2.08 13.38
CA PHE A 282 8.97 1.37 12.18
C PHE A 282 9.79 0.10 11.94
N VAL A 283 11.13 0.17 11.95
CA VAL A 283 12.00 -1.01 11.75
C VAL A 283 11.72 -2.08 12.81
N ARG A 284 11.57 -1.68 14.07
CA ARG A 284 11.29 -2.61 15.16
C ARG A 284 9.96 -3.35 14.95
N LEU A 285 8.92 -2.65 14.54
CA LEU A 285 7.62 -3.25 14.24
C LEU A 285 7.67 -4.04 12.93
N ALA A 286 8.26 -3.50 11.88
CA ALA A 286 8.34 -4.13 10.56
C ALA A 286 8.99 -5.51 10.59
N ARG A 287 10.01 -5.72 11.45
CA ARG A 287 10.65 -7.03 11.64
C ARG A 287 9.70 -8.10 12.19
N ARG A 288 8.60 -7.74 12.84
CA ARG A 288 7.58 -8.70 13.30
C ARG A 288 6.69 -9.19 12.14
N PHE A 289 6.51 -8.36 11.13
CA PHE A 289 5.65 -8.65 9.99
C PHE A 289 6.40 -9.30 8.83
N LEU A 290 7.60 -8.81 8.53
CA LEU A 290 8.38 -9.23 7.36
C LEU A 290 9.66 -10.00 7.72
N GLY A 291 10.12 -9.94 8.96
CA GLY A 291 11.35 -10.58 9.37
C GLY A 291 12.60 -9.71 9.14
N PRO A 292 13.80 -10.33 9.02
CA PRO A 292 15.06 -9.61 8.92
C PRO A 292 15.27 -8.88 7.60
N GLU A 293 14.44 -9.12 6.59
CA GLU A 293 14.49 -8.47 5.28
C GLU A 293 14.37 -6.96 5.38
N VAL A 294 13.69 -6.45 6.40
CA VAL A 294 13.66 -5.01 6.70
C VAL A 294 14.92 -4.63 7.47
N ALA A 295 16.00 -4.36 6.73
CA ALA A 295 17.27 -3.93 7.33
C ALA A 295 17.27 -2.42 7.60
N THR A 296 16.76 -1.63 6.68
CA THR A 296 16.70 -0.16 6.73
C THR A 296 15.35 0.34 6.24
N VAL A 297 14.95 1.50 6.72
CA VAL A 297 13.75 2.22 6.29
C VAL A 297 14.17 3.63 5.91
N GLY A 298 13.71 4.09 4.76
CA GLY A 298 13.86 5.48 4.33
C GLY A 298 12.73 6.35 4.86
N HIS A 299 12.99 7.64 4.97
CA HIS A 299 11.96 8.64 5.24
C HIS A 299 11.39 9.17 3.94
N LEU A 300 10.05 9.18 3.81
CA LEU A 300 9.34 9.77 2.69
C LEU A 300 8.63 11.05 3.15
N GLU A 301 8.99 12.20 2.59
CA GLU A 301 8.22 13.44 2.75
C GLU A 301 7.10 13.44 1.70
N THR A 302 5.85 13.31 2.14
CA THR A 302 4.67 13.41 1.28
C THR A 302 4.22 14.86 1.12
N GLY A 303 3.74 15.23 -0.06
CA GLY A 303 3.04 16.50 -0.29
C GLY A 303 3.75 17.54 -1.14
N ALA A 304 4.86 17.23 -1.82
CA ALA A 304 5.52 18.12 -2.79
C ALA A 304 5.23 17.66 -4.23
N ILE A 305 3.94 17.48 -4.62
CA ILE A 305 3.61 16.82 -5.87
C ILE A 305 3.43 17.82 -7.01
N THR A 306 4.24 17.63 -8.04
CA THR A 306 3.94 18.03 -9.41
C THR A 306 3.76 16.73 -10.20
N LEU A 307 2.53 16.29 -10.41
CA LEU A 307 2.25 15.14 -11.28
C LEU A 307 2.91 15.35 -12.65
N PRO A 308 3.65 14.39 -13.19
CA PRO A 308 4.17 14.49 -14.54
C PRO A 308 2.99 14.60 -15.50
N ARG A 309 3.08 15.55 -16.44
CA ARG A 309 2.11 15.67 -17.54
C ARG A 309 2.07 14.33 -18.26
N GLY A 310 0.86 13.78 -18.43
CA GLY A 310 0.57 12.46 -18.98
C GLY A 310 1.55 12.01 -20.07
N ARG A 311 2.01 10.76 -19.97
CA ARG A 311 2.79 10.15 -21.04
C ARG A 311 1.97 10.18 -22.32
N ASP A 312 2.50 10.79 -23.35
CA ASP A 312 1.90 10.84 -24.68
C ASP A 312 1.82 9.40 -25.23
N VAL A 313 0.62 8.80 -25.13
CA VAL A 313 0.36 7.41 -25.60
C VAL A 313 0.18 7.35 -27.12
N SER A 314 0.50 8.45 -27.84
CA SER A 314 0.23 8.59 -29.27
C SER A 314 1.31 8.03 -30.23
N ALA A 315 2.30 7.30 -29.74
CA ALA A 315 3.42 6.84 -30.58
C ALA A 315 3.54 5.32 -30.74
N THR A 316 2.43 4.59 -30.95
CA THR A 316 2.52 3.23 -31.55
C THR A 316 1.24 2.85 -32.29
N SER A 317 0.99 3.51 -33.39
CA SER A 317 0.20 2.90 -34.46
C SER A 317 0.55 3.58 -35.78
N ARG A 318 1.50 3.00 -36.52
CA ARG A 318 1.60 2.94 -37.98
C ARG A 318 2.98 2.42 -38.39
N THR A 319 3.08 1.14 -38.64
CA THR A 319 3.79 0.68 -39.85
C THR A 319 3.19 -0.65 -40.24
N THR A 320 2.65 -0.61 -41.40
CA THR A 320 2.15 -1.61 -42.37
C THR A 320 2.79 -2.99 -42.27
#